data_d3969cd8b9f7ce98110f015c72ec9a81
#
_entry.id   d3969cd8b9f7ce98110f015c72ec9a81
#
_cell.length_a   1.000
_cell.length_b   1.000
_cell.length_c   1.000
_cell.angle_alpha   90.00
_cell.angle_beta   90.00
_cell.angle_gamma   90.00
#
_symmetry.space_group_name_H-M   'P 1'
#
loop_
_entity.id
_entity.type
_entity.pdbx_description
1 polymer ?
#
loop_
_entity_poly.entity_id
_entity_poly.type
_entity_poly.pdbx_seq_one_letter_code
_entity_poly.pdbx_strand_id
1 'polypeptide(L)'
;MAKKIDGYIKLNIPAGAANPSPPVGPALGQRGVNIMEFCKAFNASTEALEKNMPIPVVITVFSDKSFSFITKTPPVSYYLKKAIGKEKGSSEPGRVIGGSIKIGQIREIAENKMKDLNASNIEGAMEMVKGSARSMGLEVLE
;
A
#
# COMPACT_ATOMS: atom_id res chain seq x y z
N MET A 1 10.63 -28.24 8.08
CA MET A 1 9.33 -28.63 7.52
C MET A 1 8.52 -27.41 7.13
N ALA A 2 7.85 -27.48 5.98
CA ALA A 2 6.94 -26.41 5.60
C ALA A 2 5.71 -26.42 6.52
N LYS A 3 5.41 -25.30 7.13
CA LYS A 3 4.21 -25.14 7.96
C LYS A 3 2.98 -25.03 7.05
N LYS A 4 1.88 -25.60 7.49
CA LYS A 4 0.62 -25.51 6.76
C LYS A 4 0.06 -24.10 6.91
N ILE A 5 -0.28 -23.47 5.79
CA ILE A 5 -0.86 -22.14 5.77
C ILE A 5 -2.34 -22.23 6.15
N ASP A 6 -2.74 -21.49 7.19
CA ASP A 6 -4.13 -21.37 7.61
C ASP A 6 -4.88 -20.30 6.83
N GLY A 7 -4.22 -19.19 6.53
CA GLY A 7 -4.80 -18.13 5.75
C GLY A 7 -3.90 -16.94 5.59
N TYR A 8 -4.44 -15.93 4.91
CA TYR A 8 -3.74 -14.66 4.65
C TYR A 8 -4.55 -13.51 5.20
N ILE A 9 -3.86 -12.48 5.68
CA ILE A 9 -4.46 -11.22 6.13
C ILE A 9 -3.78 -10.10 5.34
N LYS A 10 -4.58 -9.25 4.72
CA LYS A 10 -4.07 -8.09 3.96
C LYS A 10 -4.54 -6.82 4.64
N LEU A 11 -3.61 -5.95 5.00
CA LEU A 11 -3.88 -4.70 5.71
C LEU A 11 -3.07 -3.55 5.13
N ASN A 12 -3.58 -2.34 5.27
CA ASN A 12 -2.83 -1.11 5.06
C ASN A 12 -2.58 -0.47 6.42
N ILE A 13 -1.33 -0.39 6.82
CA ILE A 13 -0.94 0.12 8.14
C ILE A 13 0.05 1.27 7.94
N PRO A 14 -0.14 2.41 8.63
CA PRO A 14 0.84 3.50 8.59
C PRO A 14 2.21 3.03 9.09
N ALA A 15 3.26 3.41 8.41
CA ALA A 15 4.63 3.02 8.76
C ALA A 15 4.99 3.51 10.18
N GLY A 16 5.53 2.62 10.99
CA GLY A 16 5.93 2.90 12.37
C GLY A 16 4.77 3.15 13.34
N ALA A 17 3.53 2.97 12.91
CA ALA A 17 2.34 3.27 13.71
C ALA A 17 1.40 2.08 13.90
N ALA A 18 1.90 0.85 13.75
CA ALA A 18 1.11 -0.34 14.03
C ALA A 18 0.81 -0.44 15.53
N ASN A 19 -0.45 -0.64 15.87
CA ASN A 19 -0.90 -0.79 17.25
C ASN A 19 -2.08 -1.77 17.31
N PRO A 20 -2.45 -2.25 18.52
CA PRO A 20 -3.52 -3.23 18.68
C PRO A 20 -4.94 -2.69 18.39
N SER A 21 -5.08 -1.40 18.16
CA SER A 21 -6.41 -0.83 17.82
C SER A 21 -6.82 -1.17 16.39
N PRO A 22 -8.12 -1.02 16.03
CA PRO A 22 -8.56 -1.27 14.66
C PRO A 22 -7.76 -0.45 13.64
N PRO A 23 -7.47 -1.01 12.43
CA PRO A 23 -7.95 -2.31 11.92
C PRO A 23 -7.07 -3.51 12.28
N VAL A 24 -5.93 -3.32 12.90
CA VAL A 24 -4.93 -4.38 13.14
C VAL A 24 -5.42 -5.43 14.14
N GLY A 25 -5.90 -4.98 15.30
CA GLY A 25 -6.34 -5.87 16.38
C GLY A 25 -7.38 -6.89 15.95
N PRO A 26 -8.55 -6.46 15.45
CA PRO A 26 -9.61 -7.38 15.02
C PRO A 26 -9.17 -8.33 13.91
N ALA A 27 -8.40 -7.85 12.92
CA ALA A 27 -7.96 -8.67 11.80
C ALA A 27 -7.03 -9.81 12.25
N LEU A 28 -6.09 -9.52 13.12
CA LEU A 28 -5.17 -10.52 13.67
C LEU A 28 -5.84 -11.39 14.72
N GLY A 29 -6.70 -10.81 15.54
CA GLY A 29 -7.42 -11.52 16.60
C GLY A 29 -8.31 -12.65 16.06
N GLN A 30 -8.96 -12.44 14.92
CA GLN A 30 -9.78 -13.47 14.27
C GLN A 30 -9.00 -14.71 13.88
N ARG A 31 -7.71 -14.55 13.61
CA ARG A 31 -6.82 -15.65 13.23
C ARG A 31 -6.02 -16.20 14.42
N GLY A 32 -6.15 -15.60 15.59
CA GLY A 32 -5.44 -16.02 16.79
C GLY A 32 -3.95 -15.69 16.77
N VAL A 33 -3.53 -14.72 15.98
CA VAL A 33 -2.13 -14.27 15.90
C VAL A 33 -1.79 -13.31 17.04
N ASN A 34 -0.54 -13.35 17.50
CA ASN A 34 -0.06 -12.44 18.55
C ASN A 34 0.07 -11.01 17.98
N ILE A 35 -0.87 -10.17 18.35
CA ILE A 35 -0.97 -8.79 17.85
C ILE A 35 0.27 -7.95 18.24
N MET A 36 0.69 -8.04 19.48
CA MET A 36 1.83 -7.25 19.99
C MET A 36 3.13 -7.61 19.29
N GLU A 37 3.37 -8.88 19.08
CA GLU A 37 4.55 -9.36 18.35
C GLU A 37 4.58 -8.84 16.92
N PHE A 38 3.44 -8.89 16.23
CA PHE A 38 3.30 -8.35 14.89
C PHE A 38 3.56 -6.83 14.88
N CYS A 39 2.97 -6.08 15.79
CA CYS A 39 3.16 -4.64 15.86
C CYS A 39 4.62 -4.26 16.06
N LYS A 40 5.33 -4.95 16.96
CA LYS A 40 6.76 -4.72 17.20
C LYS A 40 7.59 -5.01 15.95
N ALA A 41 7.36 -6.15 15.32
CA ALA A 41 8.09 -6.57 14.12
C ALA A 41 7.83 -5.61 12.94
N PHE A 42 6.58 -5.22 12.74
CA PHE A 42 6.21 -4.27 11.68
C PHE A 42 6.83 -2.89 11.91
N ASN A 43 6.71 -2.36 13.12
CA ASN A 43 7.29 -1.06 13.44
C ASN A 43 8.81 -1.05 13.25
N ALA A 44 9.49 -2.11 13.67
CA ALA A 44 10.93 -2.26 13.45
C ALA A 44 11.30 -2.30 11.96
N SER A 45 10.54 -3.04 11.15
CA SER A 45 10.80 -3.17 9.71
C SER A 45 10.49 -1.89 8.92
N THR A 46 9.59 -1.05 9.43
CA THR A 46 9.18 0.20 8.77
C THR A 46 9.80 1.46 9.38
N GLU A 47 10.70 1.30 10.36
CA GLU A 47 11.32 2.43 11.05
C GLU A 47 12.08 3.37 10.12
N ALA A 48 12.72 2.81 9.09
CA ALA A 48 13.47 3.58 8.10
C ALA A 48 12.59 4.29 7.07
N LEU A 49 11.30 4.01 7.07
CA LEU A 49 10.35 4.59 6.13
C LEU A 49 9.73 5.89 6.68
N GLU A 50 9.17 6.68 5.80
CA GLU A 50 8.45 7.90 6.17
C GLU A 50 7.28 7.57 7.11
N LYS A 51 7.17 8.27 8.23
CA LYS A 51 6.08 8.05 9.20
C LYS A 51 4.72 8.35 8.56
N ASN A 52 3.73 7.58 8.99
CA ASN A 52 2.34 7.67 8.50
C ASN A 52 2.16 7.36 7.01
N MET A 53 3.20 6.85 6.35
CA MET A 53 3.08 6.36 4.98
C MET A 53 2.32 5.03 4.99
N PRO A 54 1.18 4.91 4.28
CA PRO A 54 0.43 3.65 4.28
C PRO A 54 1.25 2.55 3.61
N ILE A 55 1.45 1.47 4.34
CA ILE A 55 2.22 0.30 3.88
C ILE A 55 1.26 -0.88 3.75
N PRO A 56 1.05 -1.41 2.54
CA PRO A 56 0.30 -2.64 2.37
C PRO A 56 1.11 -3.81 2.94
N VAL A 57 0.46 -4.61 3.77
CA VAL A 57 1.08 -5.77 4.42
C VAL A 57 0.28 -7.01 4.08
N VAL A 58 0.96 -8.07 3.67
CA VAL A 58 0.36 -9.39 3.51
C VAL A 58 0.92 -10.28 4.60
N ILE A 59 0.06 -10.71 5.51
CA ILE A 59 0.42 -11.56 6.63
C ILE A 59 0.00 -12.98 6.31
N THR A 60 0.93 -13.94 6.36
CA THR A 60 0.64 -15.35 6.20
C THR A 60 0.52 -15.97 7.58
N VAL A 61 -0.63 -16.55 7.89
CA VAL A 61 -0.91 -17.23 9.16
C VAL A 61 -0.77 -18.72 8.97
N PHE A 62 0.01 -19.36 9.82
CA PHE A 62 0.23 -20.82 9.80
C PHE A 62 -0.69 -21.54 10.79
N SER A 63 -0.83 -22.86 10.63
CA SER A 63 -1.70 -23.67 11.45
C SER A 63 -1.32 -23.71 12.94
N ASP A 64 -0.05 -23.47 13.26
CA ASP A 64 0.45 -23.36 14.64
C ASP A 64 0.29 -21.95 15.23
N LYS A 65 -0.45 -21.08 14.54
CA LYS A 65 -0.68 -19.69 14.91
C LYS A 65 0.55 -18.79 14.83
N SER A 66 1.65 -19.28 14.26
CA SER A 66 2.78 -18.44 13.90
C SER A 66 2.43 -17.64 12.64
N PHE A 67 3.18 -16.59 12.36
CA PHE A 67 2.93 -15.76 11.21
C PHE A 67 4.24 -15.31 10.55
N SER A 68 4.15 -14.99 9.28
CA SER A 68 5.16 -14.23 8.55
C SER A 68 4.46 -13.10 7.83
N PHE A 69 5.16 -12.02 7.54
CA PHE A 69 4.57 -10.91 6.82
C PHE A 69 5.54 -10.34 5.80
N ILE A 70 4.97 -9.77 4.75
CA ILE A 70 5.69 -9.08 3.68
C ILE A 70 5.11 -7.68 3.57
N THR A 71 5.98 -6.68 3.61
CA THR A 71 5.59 -5.29 3.37
C THR A 71 5.79 -4.97 1.89
N LYS A 72 4.84 -4.22 1.32
CA LYS A 72 4.89 -3.77 -0.07
C LYS A 72 5.07 -2.27 -0.13
N THR A 73 5.32 -1.74 -1.32
CA THR A 73 5.38 -0.30 -1.52
C THR A 73 4.00 0.34 -1.29
N PRO A 74 3.95 1.62 -0.88
CA PRO A 74 2.68 2.32 -0.69
C PRO A 74 1.77 2.23 -1.90
N PRO A 75 0.43 2.34 -1.72
CA PRO A 75 -0.50 2.33 -2.84
C PRO A 75 -0.22 3.44 -3.84
N VAL A 76 -0.52 3.20 -5.10
CA VAL A 76 -0.38 4.21 -6.17
C VAL A 76 -1.15 5.48 -5.83
N SER A 77 -2.33 5.35 -5.25
CA SER A 77 -3.15 6.49 -4.83
C SER A 77 -2.42 7.42 -3.84
N TYR A 78 -1.63 6.85 -2.94
CA TYR A 78 -0.82 7.64 -2.01
C TYR A 78 0.22 8.49 -2.75
N TYR A 79 0.94 7.89 -3.67
CA TYR A 79 1.94 8.59 -4.49
C TYR A 79 1.31 9.69 -5.35
N LEU A 80 0.14 9.41 -5.93
CA LEU A 80 -0.58 10.39 -6.75
C LEU A 80 -1.03 11.59 -5.92
N LYS A 81 -1.60 11.35 -4.74
CA LYS A 81 -2.01 12.43 -3.82
C LYS A 81 -0.81 13.25 -3.36
N LYS A 82 0.30 12.62 -3.07
CA LYS A 82 1.54 13.29 -2.67
C LYS A 82 2.09 14.17 -3.81
N ALA A 83 2.04 13.67 -5.03
CA ALA A 83 2.53 14.38 -6.21
C ALA A 83 1.72 15.65 -6.51
N ILE A 84 0.41 15.62 -6.30
CA ILE A 84 -0.46 16.78 -6.51
C ILE A 84 -0.58 17.67 -5.26
N GLY A 85 -0.03 17.25 -4.12
CA GLY A 85 -0.08 18.03 -2.87
C GLY A 85 -1.46 18.11 -2.22
N LYS A 86 -2.34 17.15 -2.50
CA LYS A 86 -3.71 17.12 -1.96
C LYS A 86 -3.94 15.84 -1.17
N GLU A 87 -4.80 15.93 -0.15
CA GLU A 87 -5.17 14.77 0.66
C GLU A 87 -6.16 13.84 -0.04
N LYS A 88 -6.95 14.37 -0.96
CA LYS A 88 -7.98 13.61 -1.68
C LYS A 88 -7.92 13.93 -3.17
N GLY A 89 -8.37 12.99 -3.96
CA GLY A 89 -8.60 13.21 -5.38
C GLY A 89 -9.92 13.97 -5.62
N SER A 90 -10.49 13.82 -6.81
CA SER A 90 -11.79 14.44 -7.12
C SER A 90 -12.92 13.81 -6.32
N SER A 91 -13.88 14.64 -5.89
CA SER A 91 -15.13 14.16 -5.28
C SER A 91 -16.04 13.48 -6.29
N GLU A 92 -15.94 13.87 -7.57
CA GLU A 92 -16.71 13.30 -8.68
C GLU A 92 -15.78 12.90 -9.83
N PRO A 93 -15.03 11.78 -9.69
CA PRO A 93 -14.12 11.34 -10.75
C PRO A 93 -14.87 11.11 -12.07
N GLY A 94 -14.27 11.59 -13.16
CA GLY A 94 -14.88 11.52 -14.47
C GLY A 94 -15.76 12.71 -14.85
N ARG A 95 -16.14 13.53 -13.87
CA ARG A 95 -16.90 14.78 -14.11
C ARG A 95 -16.11 16.01 -13.76
N VAL A 96 -15.49 16.00 -12.57
CA VAL A 96 -14.70 17.14 -12.06
C VAL A 96 -13.25 16.70 -11.92
N ILE A 97 -12.34 17.52 -12.46
CA ILE A 97 -10.90 17.29 -12.34
C ILE A 97 -10.45 17.77 -10.97
N GLY A 98 -9.95 16.85 -10.14
CA GLY A 98 -9.47 17.16 -8.79
C GLY A 98 -8.04 17.69 -8.75
N GLY A 99 -7.29 17.51 -9.82
CA GLY A 99 -5.90 17.95 -9.92
C GLY A 99 -5.28 17.45 -11.22
N SER A 100 -4.04 17.81 -11.46
CA SER A 100 -3.30 17.34 -12.62
C SER A 100 -1.93 16.80 -12.22
N ILE A 101 -1.45 15.81 -12.97
CA ILE A 101 -0.16 15.18 -12.74
C ILE A 101 0.60 15.09 -14.06
N LYS A 102 1.89 15.38 -14.01
CA LYS A 102 2.76 15.33 -15.19
C LYS A 102 3.26 13.91 -15.45
N ILE A 103 3.53 13.60 -16.71
CA ILE A 103 3.99 12.29 -17.11
C ILE A 103 5.31 11.89 -16.47
N GLY A 104 6.19 12.86 -16.21
CA GLY A 104 7.45 12.64 -15.49
C GLY A 104 7.22 12.15 -14.05
N GLN A 105 6.22 12.68 -13.38
CA GLN A 105 5.81 12.24 -12.03
C GLN A 105 5.23 10.84 -12.07
N ILE A 106 4.43 10.53 -13.10
CA ILE A 106 3.88 9.18 -13.31
C ILE A 106 4.99 8.16 -13.49
N ARG A 107 6.01 8.50 -14.28
CA ARG A 107 7.16 7.63 -14.50
C ARG A 107 7.92 7.35 -13.21
N GLU A 108 8.15 8.37 -12.40
CA GLU A 108 8.81 8.24 -11.10
C GLU A 108 8.04 7.30 -10.17
N ILE A 109 6.71 7.46 -10.10
CA ILE A 109 5.84 6.58 -9.31
C ILE A 109 5.93 5.14 -9.83
N ALA A 110 5.87 4.96 -11.13
CA ALA A 110 5.97 3.64 -11.76
C ALA A 110 7.31 2.96 -11.45
N GLU A 111 8.41 3.70 -11.52
CA GLU A 111 9.74 3.18 -11.18
C GLU A 111 9.82 2.73 -9.71
N ASN A 112 9.29 3.54 -8.80
CA ASN A 112 9.30 3.22 -7.37
C ASN A 112 8.45 1.99 -7.04
N LYS A 113 7.38 1.77 -7.78
CA LYS A 113 6.45 0.66 -7.53
C LYS A 113 6.68 -0.55 -8.44
N MET A 114 7.64 -0.49 -9.33
CA MET A 114 7.89 -1.54 -10.35
C MET A 114 8.05 -2.93 -9.74
N LYS A 115 8.69 -3.03 -8.58
CA LYS A 115 8.92 -4.31 -7.87
C LYS A 115 7.63 -5.00 -7.42
N ASP A 116 6.55 -4.26 -7.22
CA ASP A 116 5.24 -4.79 -6.79
C ASP A 116 4.24 -4.91 -7.93
N LEU A 117 4.59 -4.39 -9.12
CA LEU A 117 3.71 -4.40 -10.27
C LEU A 117 3.95 -5.62 -11.16
N ASN A 118 2.90 -6.04 -11.85
CA ASN A 118 2.95 -7.12 -12.83
C ASN A 118 3.21 -6.59 -14.24
N ALA A 119 3.88 -5.47 -14.36
CA ALA A 119 4.22 -4.88 -15.65
C ALA A 119 5.54 -5.45 -16.16
N SER A 120 5.59 -5.74 -17.47
CA SER A 120 6.80 -6.28 -18.10
C SER A 120 7.86 -5.21 -18.36
N ASN A 121 7.45 -3.94 -18.46
CA ASN A 121 8.34 -2.81 -18.69
C ASN A 121 7.80 -1.54 -18.00
N ILE A 122 8.61 -0.48 -18.01
CA ILE A 122 8.24 0.79 -17.37
C ILE A 122 7.03 1.45 -18.06
N GLU A 123 6.88 1.31 -19.35
CA GLU A 123 5.74 1.88 -20.08
C GLU A 123 4.43 1.26 -19.64
N GLY A 124 4.40 -0.07 -19.48
CA GLY A 124 3.24 -0.78 -18.94
C GLY A 124 2.91 -0.33 -17.52
N ALA A 125 3.93 -0.17 -16.68
CA ALA A 125 3.75 0.34 -15.32
C ALA A 125 3.19 1.76 -15.32
N MET A 126 3.65 2.62 -16.21
CA MET A 126 3.13 3.99 -16.37
C MET A 126 1.65 4.00 -16.76
N GLU A 127 1.24 3.10 -17.65
CA GLU A 127 -0.17 2.97 -18.04
C GLU A 127 -1.06 2.57 -16.86
N MET A 128 -0.57 1.67 -16.00
CA MET A 128 -1.28 1.28 -14.78
C MET A 128 -1.44 2.49 -13.83
N VAL A 129 -0.40 3.29 -13.66
CA VAL A 129 -0.45 4.50 -12.83
C VAL A 129 -1.39 5.55 -13.43
N LYS A 130 -1.36 5.72 -14.75
CA LYS A 130 -2.29 6.64 -15.45
C LYS A 130 -3.75 6.24 -15.23
N GLY A 131 -4.03 4.93 -15.30
CA GLY A 131 -5.38 4.41 -15.04
C GLY A 131 -5.85 4.74 -13.63
N SER A 132 -4.98 4.58 -12.64
CA SER A 132 -5.28 4.94 -11.24
C SER A 132 -5.52 6.45 -11.10
N ALA A 133 -4.72 7.29 -11.76
CA ALA A 133 -4.89 8.73 -11.76
C ALA A 133 -6.25 9.14 -12.34
N ARG A 134 -6.63 8.55 -13.46
CA ARG A 134 -7.94 8.81 -14.07
C ARG A 134 -9.09 8.40 -13.16
N SER A 135 -8.97 7.26 -12.48
CA SER A 135 -9.99 6.80 -11.53
C SER A 135 -10.13 7.72 -10.32
N MET A 136 -9.09 8.44 -9.97
CA MET A 136 -9.10 9.44 -8.89
C MET A 136 -9.57 10.82 -9.37
N GLY A 137 -9.86 10.97 -10.66
CA GLY A 137 -10.27 12.24 -11.24
C GLY A 137 -9.11 13.19 -11.52
N LEU A 138 -7.91 12.67 -11.70
CA LEU A 138 -6.73 13.47 -12.03
C LEU A 138 -6.53 13.54 -13.54
N GLU A 139 -6.10 14.71 -14.01
CA GLU A 139 -5.71 14.91 -15.40
C GLU A 139 -4.22 14.56 -15.57
N VAL A 140 -3.91 13.80 -16.61
CA VAL A 140 -2.53 13.44 -16.95
C VAL A 140 -2.02 14.42 -17.98
N LEU A 141 -0.97 15.17 -17.65
CA LEU A 141 -0.33 16.15 -18.53
C LEU A 141 0.97 15.58 -19.09
N GLU A 142 1.21 15.79 -20.36
CA GLU A 142 2.48 15.42 -21.01
C GLU A 142 3.59 16.43 -20.75
#